data_14117aaffe5ee246604a0b69dfec0524
#
_entry.id   14117aaffe5ee246604a0b69dfec0524
#
_cell.length_a   1.000
_cell.length_b   1.000
_cell.length_c   1.000
_cell.angle_alpha   90.00
_cell.angle_beta   90.00
_cell.angle_gamma   90.00
#
_symmetry.space_group_name_H-M   'P 1'
#
loop_
_entity.id
_entity.type
_entity.pdbx_description
1 polymer ?
#
loop_
_entity_poly.entity_id
_entity_poly.type
_entity_poly.pdbx_seq_one_letter_code
_entity_poly.pdbx_strand_id
1 'polypeptide(L)'
;MYQIERAICNFWNPSLKRPAALNYPSMSPLNEQADFHHFEAKLQQELAASKWQDLRAILAVSGGADSVAMLRSLVALRPDDGIGDLHVVHVNHGWRGEHSDGDQQFVVDLCERWNIECHCIGVSTGSGTEEEARNQRYQFFHEKACELGARYVLTAHTQDDQVETLIDRIFRGTGLSGLQGIPRTRKLDHGITLLRPMLSHRRAEVINYLEDLGQDYRQDSSNQTLDYKRNRIRNELLPLLKLHYHSEADQAVLRLKEMASELFEYLSTDAKNLVEQALVSCDNKQITLDCRCFAGVASVVVREALLEVWQQAKWPRQGMTRSHWLQLEAIVLSASEATMFPGSIRAEKNGEQLSLTRR
;
A
#
# COMPACT_ATOMS: atom_id res chain seq x y z
N MET A 1 12.02 -10.14 -27.77
CA MET A 1 10.65 -9.96 -27.27
C MET A 1 9.75 -11.19 -27.44
N TYR A 2 10.23 -12.34 -27.92
CA TYR A 2 9.44 -13.56 -28.21
C TYR A 2 9.79 -14.78 -27.34
N GLN A 3 10.67 -14.65 -26.35
CA GLN A 3 11.07 -15.76 -25.46
C GLN A 3 10.60 -15.63 -23.99
N ILE A 4 9.95 -14.54 -23.61
CA ILE A 4 9.45 -14.31 -22.23
C ILE A 4 8.01 -14.79 -22.07
N GLU A 5 7.23 -14.90 -23.14
CA GLU A 5 5.85 -15.38 -23.08
C GLU A 5 5.68 -16.88 -22.85
N ARG A 6 6.70 -17.69 -23.09
CA ARG A 6 6.62 -19.16 -22.89
C ARG A 6 6.89 -19.65 -21.46
N ALA A 7 7.41 -18.81 -20.58
CA ALA A 7 7.68 -19.19 -19.19
C ALA A 7 6.47 -19.01 -18.25
N ILE A 8 5.42 -18.31 -18.68
CA ILE A 8 4.25 -17.97 -17.84
C ILE A 8 3.13 -19.02 -17.99
N CYS A 9 3.13 -19.83 -19.05
CA CYS A 9 2.04 -20.79 -19.33
C CYS A 9 2.16 -22.15 -18.63
N ASN A 10 3.22 -22.46 -17.91
CA ASN A 10 3.45 -23.80 -17.38
C ASN A 10 3.08 -24.02 -15.91
N PHE A 11 2.43 -23.07 -15.24
CA PHE A 11 1.97 -23.24 -13.84
C PHE A 11 0.45 -23.40 -13.68
N TRP A 12 -0.28 -23.56 -14.77
CA TRP A 12 -1.71 -23.82 -14.70
C TRP A 12 -1.96 -25.34 -14.79
N ASN A 13 -2.32 -25.96 -13.67
CA ASN A 13 -2.72 -27.38 -13.62
C ASN A 13 -4.25 -27.47 -13.66
N PRO A 14 -4.88 -27.85 -14.78
CA PRO A 14 -6.34 -27.93 -14.94
C PRO A 14 -6.99 -29.11 -14.22
N SER A 15 -6.23 -29.90 -13.46
CA SER A 15 -6.73 -31.14 -12.85
C SER A 15 -7.18 -31.02 -11.38
N LEU A 16 -7.20 -29.85 -10.78
CA LEU A 16 -7.83 -29.64 -9.48
C LEU A 16 -9.36 -29.59 -9.64
N LYS A 17 -10.00 -30.76 -9.50
CA LYS A 17 -11.45 -30.89 -9.43
C LYS A 17 -11.98 -30.02 -8.29
N ARG A 18 -12.95 -29.15 -8.60
CA ARG A 18 -13.76 -28.45 -7.58
C ARG A 18 -14.39 -29.48 -6.64
N PRO A 19 -14.41 -29.28 -5.33
CA PRO A 19 -15.32 -30.03 -4.47
C PRO A 19 -16.77 -29.77 -4.94
N ALA A 20 -17.58 -30.84 -4.91
CA ALA A 20 -18.96 -30.82 -5.38
C ALA A 20 -19.74 -29.70 -4.69
N ALA A 21 -20.62 -29.05 -5.47
CA ALA A 21 -21.51 -27.99 -5.01
C ALA A 21 -22.23 -28.41 -3.73
N LEU A 22 -21.88 -27.79 -2.62
CA LEU A 22 -22.62 -27.88 -1.37
C LEU A 22 -23.85 -26.98 -1.49
N ASN A 23 -25.02 -27.53 -1.17
CA ASN A 23 -26.29 -26.83 -1.17
C ASN A 23 -26.23 -25.61 -0.26
N TYR A 24 -26.24 -24.43 -0.85
CA TYR A 24 -26.44 -23.18 -0.16
C TYR A 24 -27.86 -23.14 0.42
N PRO A 25 -28.10 -22.64 1.66
CA PRO A 25 -29.40 -22.16 2.02
C PRO A 25 -29.74 -21.06 1.02
N SER A 26 -30.88 -21.21 0.34
CA SER A 26 -31.35 -20.31 -0.69
C SER A 26 -31.39 -18.86 -0.17
N MET A 27 -30.37 -18.09 -0.46
CA MET A 27 -30.55 -16.65 -0.61
C MET A 27 -31.48 -16.50 -1.81
N SER A 28 -32.62 -15.83 -1.62
CA SER A 28 -33.56 -15.51 -2.69
C SER A 28 -32.77 -14.99 -3.91
N PRO A 29 -33.16 -15.37 -5.16
CA PRO A 29 -32.45 -14.93 -6.34
C PRO A 29 -32.39 -13.41 -6.28
N LEU A 30 -31.17 -12.86 -6.19
CA LEU A 30 -30.93 -11.42 -6.27
C LEU A 30 -31.43 -11.00 -7.63
N ASN A 31 -32.46 -10.15 -7.64
CA ASN A 31 -33.01 -9.51 -8.82
C ASN A 31 -31.87 -8.91 -9.64
N GLU A 32 -31.95 -8.91 -10.97
CA GLU A 32 -30.95 -8.39 -11.92
C GLU A 32 -30.61 -6.88 -11.76
N GLN A 33 -31.13 -6.22 -10.73
CA GLN A 33 -30.75 -4.93 -10.18
C GLN A 33 -30.62 -5.09 -8.65
N ALA A 34 -29.54 -5.77 -8.19
CA ALA A 34 -29.20 -5.74 -6.79
C ALA A 34 -28.87 -4.29 -6.41
N ASP A 35 -29.75 -3.66 -5.63
CA ASP A 35 -29.44 -2.39 -4.98
C ASP A 35 -28.34 -2.66 -3.96
N PHE A 36 -27.08 -2.55 -4.41
CA PHE A 36 -25.93 -2.60 -3.51
C PHE A 36 -26.05 -1.48 -2.48
N HIS A 37 -25.64 -1.79 -1.25
CA HIS A 37 -25.48 -0.74 -0.27
C HIS A 37 -24.55 0.34 -0.82
N HIS A 38 -24.83 1.61 -0.51
CA HIS A 38 -24.00 2.75 -1.00
C HIS A 38 -22.49 2.54 -0.75
N PHE A 39 -22.15 1.94 0.37
CA PHE A 39 -20.77 1.58 0.73
C PHE A 39 -20.16 0.57 -0.27
N GLU A 40 -20.89 -0.46 -0.63
CA GLU A 40 -20.48 -1.49 -1.59
C GLU A 40 -20.34 -0.91 -3.01
N ALA A 41 -21.28 -0.08 -3.44
CA ALA A 41 -21.22 0.59 -4.74
C ALA A 41 -19.98 1.48 -4.87
N LYS A 42 -19.64 2.22 -3.80
CA LYS A 42 -18.42 3.04 -3.74
C LYS A 42 -17.16 2.17 -3.80
N LEU A 43 -17.14 1.04 -3.07
CA LEU A 43 -16.02 0.09 -3.10
C LEU A 43 -15.84 -0.54 -4.49
N GLN A 44 -16.93 -0.89 -5.16
CA GLN A 44 -16.93 -1.44 -6.52
C GLN A 44 -16.28 -0.46 -7.52
N GLN A 45 -16.62 0.83 -7.45
CA GLN A 45 -16.01 1.86 -8.29
C GLN A 45 -14.50 1.94 -8.08
N GLU A 46 -14.04 1.85 -6.83
CA GLU A 46 -12.62 1.88 -6.47
C GLU A 46 -11.83 0.68 -7.01
N LEU A 47 -12.50 -0.44 -7.17
CA LEU A 47 -11.91 -1.69 -7.64
C LEU A 47 -12.12 -1.95 -9.15
N ALA A 48 -12.91 -1.14 -9.84
CA ALA A 48 -13.34 -1.39 -11.23
C ALA A 48 -12.18 -1.66 -12.19
N ALA A 49 -11.06 -0.93 -12.05
CA ALA A 49 -9.88 -1.10 -12.91
C ALA A 49 -9.05 -2.36 -12.61
N SER A 50 -9.28 -3.02 -11.47
CA SER A 50 -8.44 -4.13 -11.01
C SER A 50 -8.82 -5.49 -11.60
N LYS A 51 -10.07 -5.65 -12.05
CA LYS A 51 -10.66 -6.95 -12.45
C LYS A 51 -10.46 -8.04 -11.39
N TRP A 52 -10.54 -7.67 -10.12
CA TRP A 52 -10.29 -8.56 -8.99
C TRP A 52 -11.23 -9.77 -8.96
N GLN A 53 -12.43 -9.63 -9.51
CA GLN A 53 -13.45 -10.66 -9.59
C GLN A 53 -13.05 -11.85 -10.48
N ASP A 54 -12.13 -11.63 -11.42
CA ASP A 54 -11.63 -12.66 -12.34
C ASP A 54 -10.34 -13.31 -11.84
N LEU A 55 -9.79 -12.82 -10.73
CA LEU A 55 -8.47 -13.19 -10.25
C LEU A 55 -8.52 -13.62 -8.78
N ARG A 56 -7.57 -14.49 -8.39
CA ARG A 56 -7.43 -14.85 -6.98
C ARG A 56 -6.90 -13.67 -6.18
N ALA A 57 -7.57 -13.41 -5.06
CA ALA A 57 -7.27 -12.30 -4.17
C ALA A 57 -7.21 -12.74 -2.70
N ILE A 58 -6.25 -12.19 -1.97
CA ILE A 58 -6.10 -12.37 -0.53
C ILE A 58 -6.63 -11.12 0.18
N LEU A 59 -7.49 -11.32 1.17
CA LEU A 59 -7.98 -10.29 2.06
C LEU A 59 -7.31 -10.39 3.42
N ALA A 60 -6.60 -9.34 3.81
CA ALA A 60 -6.03 -9.23 5.15
C ALA A 60 -7.11 -8.81 6.14
N VAL A 61 -7.57 -9.75 6.98
CA VAL A 61 -8.67 -9.54 7.92
C VAL A 61 -8.18 -9.69 9.35
N SER A 62 -8.25 -8.59 10.13
CA SER A 62 -7.85 -8.58 11.54
C SER A 62 -9.02 -8.88 12.50
N GLY A 63 -10.25 -8.88 12.03
CA GLY A 63 -11.46 -8.94 12.84
C GLY A 63 -12.02 -7.58 13.24
N GLY A 64 -11.24 -6.48 13.12
CA GLY A 64 -11.71 -5.12 13.40
C GLY A 64 -12.65 -4.59 12.32
N ALA A 65 -13.42 -3.54 12.64
CA ALA A 65 -14.49 -2.98 11.81
C ALA A 65 -14.08 -2.78 10.35
N ASP A 66 -12.95 -2.11 10.11
CA ASP A 66 -12.52 -1.77 8.75
C ASP A 66 -12.30 -3.04 7.90
N SER A 67 -11.64 -4.06 8.46
CA SER A 67 -11.34 -5.30 7.76
C SER A 67 -12.59 -6.19 7.57
N VAL A 68 -13.52 -6.17 8.52
CA VAL A 68 -14.80 -6.89 8.42
C VAL A 68 -15.70 -6.24 7.37
N ALA A 69 -15.78 -4.91 7.34
CA ALA A 69 -16.54 -4.19 6.31
C ALA A 69 -15.99 -4.45 4.91
N MET A 70 -14.67 -4.45 4.73
CA MET A 70 -14.04 -4.82 3.46
C MET A 70 -14.41 -6.24 3.04
N LEU A 71 -14.25 -7.21 3.94
CA LEU A 71 -14.60 -8.61 3.68
C LEU A 71 -16.08 -8.75 3.32
N ARG A 72 -16.99 -8.17 4.11
CA ARG A 72 -18.44 -8.25 3.88
C ARG A 72 -18.85 -7.66 2.53
N SER A 73 -18.28 -6.50 2.18
CA SER A 73 -18.54 -5.83 0.89
C SER A 73 -18.04 -6.66 -0.29
N LEU A 74 -16.84 -7.24 -0.20
CA LEU A 74 -16.29 -8.05 -1.29
C LEU A 74 -17.06 -9.36 -1.48
N VAL A 75 -17.60 -9.91 -0.41
CA VAL A 75 -18.53 -11.06 -0.49
C VAL A 75 -19.80 -10.67 -1.23
N ALA A 76 -20.39 -9.50 -0.93
CA ALA A 76 -21.60 -9.02 -1.60
C ALA A 76 -21.36 -8.67 -3.08
N LEU A 77 -20.18 -8.16 -3.41
CA LEU A 77 -19.78 -7.79 -4.77
C LEU A 77 -19.26 -8.96 -5.62
N ARG A 78 -19.08 -10.14 -5.01
CA ARG A 78 -18.59 -11.32 -5.73
C ARG A 78 -19.67 -11.85 -6.66
N PRO A 79 -19.43 -11.94 -7.98
CA PRO A 79 -20.38 -12.56 -8.90
C PRO A 79 -20.48 -14.07 -8.64
N ASP A 80 -21.67 -14.63 -8.81
CA ASP A 80 -21.91 -16.07 -8.59
C ASP A 80 -21.12 -16.95 -9.57
N ASP A 81 -20.82 -16.43 -10.76
CA ASP A 81 -20.11 -17.07 -11.86
C ASP A 81 -18.63 -16.61 -11.99
N GLY A 82 -18.13 -15.84 -11.03
CA GLY A 82 -16.77 -15.32 -11.03
C GLY A 82 -15.70 -16.43 -11.06
N ILE A 83 -14.66 -16.23 -11.87
CA ILE A 83 -13.53 -17.16 -12.00
C ILE A 83 -12.58 -17.03 -10.81
N GLY A 84 -12.57 -15.86 -10.16
CA GLY A 84 -11.66 -15.54 -9.07
C GLY A 84 -12.09 -16.13 -7.73
N ASP A 85 -11.10 -16.41 -6.89
CA ASP A 85 -11.29 -16.88 -5.52
C ASP A 85 -10.85 -15.82 -4.51
N LEU A 86 -11.67 -15.66 -3.45
CA LEU A 86 -11.30 -14.87 -2.29
C LEU A 86 -10.75 -15.79 -1.20
N HIS A 87 -9.59 -15.46 -0.68
CA HIS A 87 -8.98 -16.09 0.47
C HIS A 87 -8.77 -15.07 1.57
N VAL A 88 -9.09 -15.42 2.80
CA VAL A 88 -8.82 -14.58 3.97
C VAL A 88 -7.49 -14.97 4.58
N VAL A 89 -6.71 -13.98 4.95
CA VAL A 89 -5.48 -14.15 5.73
C VAL A 89 -5.62 -13.37 7.03
N HIS A 90 -5.51 -14.08 8.14
CA HIS A 90 -5.48 -13.51 9.49
C HIS A 90 -4.10 -13.70 10.12
N VAL A 91 -3.54 -12.62 10.68
CA VAL A 91 -2.27 -12.66 11.41
C VAL A 91 -2.54 -12.46 12.89
N ASN A 92 -2.36 -13.52 13.66
CA ASN A 92 -2.43 -13.49 15.11
C ASN A 92 -1.05 -13.11 15.68
N HIS A 93 -0.93 -11.91 16.23
CA HIS A 93 0.33 -11.41 16.78
C HIS A 93 0.67 -11.96 18.16
N GLY A 94 -0.24 -12.69 18.80
CA GLY A 94 -0.03 -13.29 20.11
C GLY A 94 0.17 -12.32 21.29
N TRP A 95 0.11 -10.99 21.03
CA TRP A 95 0.44 -9.96 22.03
C TRP A 95 -0.52 -9.93 23.22
N ARG A 96 -1.72 -10.50 23.08
CA ARG A 96 -2.81 -10.44 24.05
C ARG A 96 -3.30 -11.81 24.53
N GLY A 97 -2.53 -12.89 24.27
CA GLY A 97 -2.89 -14.24 24.70
C GLY A 97 -4.31 -14.63 24.24
N GLU A 98 -5.16 -15.07 25.18
CA GLU A 98 -6.53 -15.53 24.92
C GLU A 98 -7.41 -14.55 24.11
N HIS A 99 -7.20 -13.24 24.22
CA HIS A 99 -7.93 -12.26 23.41
C HIS A 99 -7.56 -12.35 21.93
N SER A 100 -6.28 -12.58 21.61
CA SER A 100 -5.83 -12.76 20.24
C SER A 100 -6.38 -14.04 19.61
N ASP A 101 -6.54 -15.10 20.40
CA ASP A 101 -7.14 -16.36 19.96
C ASP A 101 -8.66 -16.19 19.72
N GLY A 102 -9.33 -15.40 20.55
CA GLY A 102 -10.73 -15.03 20.35
C GLY A 102 -10.97 -14.21 19.07
N ASP A 103 -10.04 -13.31 18.73
CA ASP A 103 -10.11 -12.55 17.47
C ASP A 103 -9.88 -13.45 16.25
N GLN A 104 -8.95 -14.39 16.34
CA GLN A 104 -8.73 -15.40 15.30
C GLN A 104 -9.96 -16.27 15.10
N GLN A 105 -10.55 -16.81 16.18
CA GLN A 105 -11.74 -17.63 16.08
C GLN A 105 -12.90 -16.87 15.44
N PHE A 106 -13.11 -15.61 15.82
CA PHE A 106 -14.13 -14.75 15.20
C PHE A 106 -13.95 -14.63 13.69
N VAL A 107 -12.72 -14.44 13.19
CA VAL A 107 -12.44 -14.36 11.75
C VAL A 107 -12.69 -15.70 11.07
N VAL A 108 -12.31 -16.82 11.70
CA VAL A 108 -12.57 -18.17 11.17
C VAL A 108 -14.08 -18.40 11.06
N ASP A 109 -14.85 -18.09 12.11
CA ASP A 109 -16.33 -18.27 12.12
C ASP A 109 -17.00 -17.42 11.02
N LEU A 110 -16.51 -16.19 10.76
CA LEU A 110 -16.98 -15.36 9.64
C LEU A 110 -16.71 -16.02 8.29
N CYS A 111 -15.50 -16.53 8.10
CA CYS A 111 -15.09 -17.17 6.85
C CYS A 111 -15.88 -18.46 6.60
N GLU A 112 -16.12 -19.28 7.63
CA GLU A 112 -16.96 -20.48 7.54
C GLU A 112 -18.40 -20.10 7.12
N ARG A 113 -18.98 -19.06 7.72
CA ARG A 113 -20.32 -18.56 7.41
C ARG A 113 -20.47 -18.15 5.94
N TRP A 114 -19.42 -17.61 5.33
CA TRP A 114 -19.44 -17.15 3.94
C TRP A 114 -18.73 -18.11 2.96
N ASN A 115 -18.37 -19.30 3.44
CA ASN A 115 -17.68 -20.34 2.67
C ASN A 115 -16.43 -19.78 1.95
N ILE A 116 -15.57 -19.10 2.74
CA ILE A 116 -14.30 -18.54 2.30
C ILE A 116 -13.16 -19.25 3.04
N GLU A 117 -12.13 -19.64 2.32
CA GLU A 117 -10.94 -20.25 2.93
C GLU A 117 -10.18 -19.23 3.77
N CYS A 118 -9.92 -19.59 5.05
CA CYS A 118 -9.21 -18.75 6.01
C CYS A 118 -7.85 -19.34 6.36
N HIS A 119 -6.79 -18.54 6.17
CA HIS A 119 -5.42 -18.90 6.52
C HIS A 119 -4.95 -18.09 7.72
N CYS A 120 -4.75 -18.75 8.86
CA CYS A 120 -4.27 -18.10 10.07
C CYS A 120 -2.79 -18.37 10.29
N ILE A 121 -2.05 -17.35 10.71
CA ILE A 121 -0.67 -17.48 11.16
C ILE A 121 -0.50 -16.84 12.52
N GLY A 122 0.13 -17.58 13.44
CA GLY A 122 0.64 -17.02 14.68
C GLY A 122 2.04 -16.45 14.46
N VAL A 123 2.23 -15.17 14.73
CA VAL A 123 3.54 -14.54 14.73
C VAL A 123 4.01 -14.39 16.15
N SER A 124 5.00 -15.19 16.56
CA SER A 124 5.66 -15.02 17.85
C SER A 124 6.57 -13.80 17.77
N THR A 125 6.03 -12.64 18.11
CA THR A 125 6.86 -11.46 18.28
C THR A 125 7.42 -11.49 19.70
N GLY A 126 8.71 -11.87 19.85
CA GLY A 126 9.52 -11.34 20.93
C GLY A 126 9.42 -9.81 20.92
N SER A 127 10.07 -9.09 21.81
CA SER A 127 10.05 -7.62 22.01
C SER A 127 10.30 -6.75 20.75
N GLY A 128 9.67 -7.10 19.62
CA GLY A 128 9.84 -6.46 18.31
C GLY A 128 9.11 -5.11 18.20
N THR A 129 9.64 -4.25 17.33
CA THR A 129 9.04 -2.95 17.00
C THR A 129 7.78 -3.11 16.13
N GLU A 130 6.92 -2.08 16.11
CA GLU A 130 5.76 -2.02 15.20
C GLU A 130 6.17 -2.20 13.72
N GLU A 131 7.34 -1.68 13.35
CA GLU A 131 7.89 -1.80 12.00
C GLU A 131 8.26 -3.25 11.67
N GLU A 132 8.88 -3.98 12.59
CA GLU A 132 9.20 -5.40 12.43
C GLU A 132 7.94 -6.24 12.28
N ALA A 133 6.95 -6.04 13.14
CA ALA A 133 5.65 -6.72 13.04
C ALA A 133 4.93 -6.42 11.70
N ARG A 134 5.05 -5.17 11.23
CA ARG A 134 4.54 -4.77 9.93
C ARG A 134 5.27 -5.49 8.78
N ASN A 135 6.59 -5.56 8.83
CA ASN A 135 7.41 -6.22 7.81
C ASN A 135 7.11 -7.73 7.75
N GLN A 136 7.03 -8.41 8.89
CA GLN A 136 6.67 -9.82 8.98
C GLN A 136 5.26 -10.08 8.41
N ARG A 137 4.29 -9.21 8.69
CA ARG A 137 2.94 -9.28 8.13
C ARG A 137 2.95 -9.21 6.60
N TYR A 138 3.68 -8.25 6.03
CA TYR A 138 3.77 -8.13 4.57
C TYR A 138 4.54 -9.27 3.92
N GLN A 139 5.55 -9.80 4.58
CA GLN A 139 6.26 -10.99 4.13
C GLN A 139 5.31 -12.18 4.08
N PHE A 140 4.53 -12.41 5.13
CA PHE A 140 3.53 -13.47 5.15
C PHE A 140 2.46 -13.31 4.06
N PHE A 141 1.97 -12.09 3.84
CA PHE A 141 1.03 -11.83 2.75
C PHE A 141 1.64 -12.17 1.38
N HIS A 142 2.90 -11.85 1.18
CA HIS A 142 3.63 -12.17 -0.04
C HIS A 142 3.79 -13.69 -0.22
N GLU A 143 4.27 -14.39 0.80
CA GLU A 143 4.46 -15.84 0.77
C GLU A 143 3.14 -16.57 0.49
N LYS A 144 2.07 -16.17 1.17
CA LYS A 144 0.74 -16.77 0.95
C LYS A 144 0.18 -16.43 -0.43
N ALA A 145 0.44 -15.23 -0.95
CA ALA A 145 0.04 -14.86 -2.31
C ALA A 145 0.77 -15.70 -3.38
N CYS A 146 2.06 -15.97 -3.17
CA CYS A 146 2.83 -16.87 -4.05
C CYS A 146 2.28 -18.30 -3.98
N GLU A 147 2.03 -18.82 -2.78
CA GLU A 147 1.53 -20.19 -2.57
C GLU A 147 0.17 -20.41 -3.25
N LEU A 148 -0.74 -19.46 -3.10
CA LEU A 148 -2.09 -19.51 -3.66
C LEU A 148 -2.16 -19.07 -5.14
N GLY A 149 -1.09 -18.51 -5.70
CA GLY A 149 -1.12 -17.90 -7.03
C GLY A 149 -2.02 -16.65 -7.09
N ALA A 150 -2.13 -15.92 -5.98
CA ALA A 150 -2.97 -14.73 -5.89
C ALA A 150 -2.31 -13.52 -6.56
N ARG A 151 -3.10 -12.77 -7.32
CA ARG A 151 -2.67 -11.54 -7.99
C ARG A 151 -2.75 -10.32 -7.09
N TYR A 152 -3.69 -10.33 -6.17
CA TYR A 152 -3.97 -9.20 -5.28
C TYR A 152 -3.91 -9.57 -3.81
N VAL A 153 -3.41 -8.64 -3.02
CA VAL A 153 -3.54 -8.59 -1.57
C VAL A 153 -4.31 -7.32 -1.22
N LEU A 154 -5.44 -7.43 -0.54
CA LEU A 154 -6.28 -6.31 -0.15
C LEU A 154 -6.15 -6.02 1.34
N THR A 155 -6.03 -4.73 1.67
CA THR A 155 -5.96 -4.26 3.07
C THR A 155 -6.93 -3.10 3.29
N ALA A 156 -7.58 -3.08 4.44
CA ALA A 156 -8.68 -2.19 4.78
C ALA A 156 -8.23 -0.82 5.35
N HIS A 157 -7.25 -0.18 4.72
CA HIS A 157 -6.87 1.19 5.09
C HIS A 157 -7.95 2.17 4.66
N THR A 158 -8.35 3.07 5.57
CA THR A 158 -9.42 4.04 5.38
C THR A 158 -8.90 5.46 5.09
N GLN A 159 -9.81 6.38 4.86
CA GLN A 159 -9.50 7.80 4.71
C GLN A 159 -8.91 8.40 6.00
N ASP A 160 -9.37 7.93 7.17
CA ASP A 160 -8.83 8.33 8.46
C ASP A 160 -7.35 7.94 8.58
N ASP A 161 -6.98 6.74 8.11
CA ASP A 161 -5.58 6.29 8.05
C ASP A 161 -4.71 7.19 7.15
N GLN A 162 -5.28 7.73 6.06
CA GLN A 162 -4.60 8.73 5.23
C GLN A 162 -4.28 9.98 6.02
N VAL A 163 -5.27 10.53 6.72
CA VAL A 163 -5.10 11.77 7.53
C VAL A 163 -4.04 11.57 8.60
N GLU A 164 -4.12 10.47 9.36
CA GLU A 164 -3.14 10.14 10.40
C GLU A 164 -1.72 10.04 9.84
N THR A 165 -1.57 9.33 8.71
CA THR A 165 -0.27 9.16 8.05
C THR A 165 0.29 10.48 7.55
N LEU A 166 -0.55 11.35 6.99
CA LEU A 166 -0.13 12.66 6.49
C LEU A 166 0.34 13.56 7.62
N ILE A 167 -0.42 13.65 8.71
CA ILE A 167 -0.07 14.44 9.90
C ILE A 167 1.27 13.94 10.47
N ASP A 168 1.44 12.63 10.65
CA ASP A 168 2.71 12.08 11.14
C ASP A 168 3.89 12.40 10.21
N ARG A 169 3.70 12.34 8.89
CA ARG A 169 4.73 12.69 7.90
C ARG A 169 5.05 14.19 7.91
N ILE A 170 4.06 15.06 8.05
CA ILE A 170 4.25 16.51 8.15
C ILE A 170 5.11 16.84 9.38
N PHE A 171 4.83 16.24 10.52
CA PHE A 171 5.62 16.46 11.73
C PHE A 171 7.05 15.92 11.68
N ARG A 172 7.27 14.87 10.88
CA ARG A 172 8.63 14.37 10.63
C ARG A 172 9.40 15.17 9.58
N GLY A 173 8.75 16.11 8.90
CA GLY A 173 9.34 16.85 7.79
C GLY A 173 9.41 15.99 6.53
N THR A 174 8.37 16.04 5.72
CA THR A 174 8.28 15.28 4.47
C THR A 174 8.42 16.17 3.24
N GLY A 175 8.90 15.58 2.14
CA GLY A 175 8.84 16.19 0.81
C GLY A 175 7.50 15.93 0.12
N LEU A 176 7.36 16.42 -1.12
CA LEU A 176 6.14 16.33 -1.91
C LEU A 176 5.69 14.86 -2.11
N SER A 177 6.63 13.95 -2.36
CA SER A 177 6.33 12.51 -2.49
C SER A 177 5.70 11.90 -1.23
N GLY A 178 6.09 12.36 -0.05
CA GLY A 178 5.50 11.89 1.21
C GLY A 178 4.11 12.47 1.48
N LEU A 179 3.80 13.65 0.95
CA LEU A 179 2.47 14.27 1.07
C LEU A 179 1.40 13.57 0.24
N GLN A 180 1.75 12.65 -0.66
CA GLN A 180 0.77 11.79 -1.34
C GLN A 180 0.09 10.79 -0.40
N GLY A 181 0.56 10.63 0.83
CA GLY A 181 -0.03 9.73 1.82
C GLY A 181 0.19 8.25 1.50
N ILE A 182 -0.80 7.42 1.84
CA ILE A 182 -0.79 5.99 1.58
C ILE A 182 -1.21 5.76 0.13
N PRO A 183 -0.39 5.09 -0.71
CA PRO A 183 -0.75 4.82 -2.09
C PRO A 183 -1.89 3.79 -2.17
N ARG A 184 -2.82 3.99 -3.11
CA ARG A 184 -3.93 3.07 -3.36
C ARG A 184 -3.45 1.68 -3.78
N THR A 185 -2.41 1.66 -4.59
CA THR A 185 -1.78 0.42 -5.07
C THR A 185 -0.28 0.42 -4.78
N ARG A 186 0.27 -0.75 -4.48
CA ARG A 186 1.71 -0.95 -4.31
C ARG A 186 2.11 -2.33 -4.84
N LYS A 187 3.10 -2.39 -5.71
CA LYS A 187 3.71 -3.68 -6.08
C LYS A 187 4.39 -4.28 -4.84
N LEU A 188 4.07 -5.52 -4.51
CA LEU A 188 4.77 -6.30 -3.48
C LEU A 188 5.92 -7.05 -4.10
N ASP A 189 5.70 -7.64 -5.30
CA ASP A 189 6.70 -8.33 -6.11
C ASP A 189 6.21 -8.43 -7.56
N HIS A 190 6.99 -9.13 -8.42
CA HIS A 190 6.61 -9.44 -9.79
C HIS A 190 5.31 -10.25 -9.82
N GLY A 191 4.23 -9.58 -10.22
CA GLY A 191 2.93 -10.20 -10.36
C GLY A 191 1.97 -10.00 -9.19
N ILE A 192 2.40 -9.60 -7.98
CA ILE A 192 1.54 -9.39 -6.82
C ILE A 192 1.39 -7.91 -6.51
N THR A 193 0.16 -7.45 -6.42
CA THR A 193 -0.17 -6.06 -6.13
C THR A 193 -0.99 -5.94 -4.84
N LEU A 194 -0.54 -5.08 -3.94
CA LEU A 194 -1.30 -4.67 -2.76
C LEU A 194 -2.30 -3.59 -3.16
N LEU A 195 -3.57 -3.80 -2.86
CA LEU A 195 -4.67 -2.85 -3.07
C LEU A 195 -5.21 -2.34 -1.74
N ARG A 196 -5.66 -1.09 -1.72
CA ARG A 196 -6.32 -0.45 -0.57
C ARG A 196 -7.60 0.24 -1.04
N PRO A 197 -8.65 -0.54 -1.23
CA PRO A 197 -9.87 -0.03 -1.87
C PRO A 197 -10.67 0.93 -0.97
N MET A 198 -10.43 0.91 0.34
CA MET A 198 -11.20 1.72 1.29
C MET A 198 -10.57 3.08 1.63
N LEU A 199 -9.51 3.52 0.92
CA LEU A 199 -8.85 4.79 1.18
C LEU A 199 -9.73 6.04 0.94
N SER A 200 -10.87 5.90 0.29
CA SER A 200 -11.89 6.94 0.13
C SER A 200 -13.03 6.85 1.15
N HIS A 201 -13.09 5.76 1.95
CA HIS A 201 -14.15 5.54 2.93
C HIS A 201 -13.72 6.08 4.30
N ARG A 202 -14.62 6.82 4.95
CA ARG A 202 -14.45 7.28 6.33
C ARG A 202 -14.76 6.15 7.31
N ARG A 203 -14.11 6.16 8.45
CA ARG A 203 -14.41 5.19 9.52
C ARG A 203 -15.86 5.24 9.97
N ALA A 204 -16.49 6.42 9.97
CA ALA A 204 -17.92 6.56 10.26
C ALA A 204 -18.81 5.81 9.23
N GLU A 205 -18.48 5.87 7.93
CA GLU A 205 -19.17 5.11 6.89
C GLU A 205 -19.02 3.60 7.08
N VAL A 206 -17.83 3.16 7.53
CA VAL A 206 -17.55 1.74 7.86
C VAL A 206 -18.46 1.26 8.99
N ILE A 207 -18.56 2.03 10.08
CA ILE A 207 -19.37 1.67 11.24
C ILE A 207 -20.85 1.63 10.86
N ASN A 208 -21.35 2.67 10.20
CA ASN A 208 -22.75 2.74 9.75
C ASN A 208 -23.11 1.54 8.85
N TYR A 209 -22.24 1.20 7.89
CA TYR A 209 -22.42 0.04 7.01
C TYR A 209 -22.58 -1.28 7.79
N LEU A 210 -21.73 -1.50 8.80
CA LEU A 210 -21.80 -2.73 9.61
C LEU A 210 -23.05 -2.73 10.51
N GLU A 211 -23.44 -1.58 11.07
CA GLU A 211 -24.66 -1.41 11.87
C GLU A 211 -25.91 -1.64 11.03
N ASP A 212 -26.00 -1.07 9.81
CA ASP A 212 -27.12 -1.25 8.89
C ASP A 212 -27.33 -2.74 8.52
N LEU A 213 -26.24 -3.51 8.47
CA LEU A 213 -26.30 -4.95 8.17
C LEU A 213 -26.38 -5.83 9.42
N GLY A 214 -26.37 -5.27 10.63
CA GLY A 214 -26.28 -6.03 11.88
C GLY A 214 -25.05 -6.93 11.96
N GLN A 215 -23.93 -6.49 11.36
CA GLN A 215 -22.70 -7.26 11.27
C GLN A 215 -21.78 -6.95 12.45
N ASP A 216 -21.50 -7.95 13.28
CA ASP A 216 -20.57 -7.85 14.38
C ASP A 216 -19.11 -7.72 13.91
N TYR A 217 -18.30 -7.05 14.72
CA TYR A 217 -16.85 -6.93 14.58
C TYR A 217 -16.16 -6.88 15.94
N ARG A 218 -14.84 -7.11 15.97
CA ARG A 218 -14.05 -7.03 17.20
C ARG A 218 -13.54 -5.62 17.45
N GLN A 219 -13.68 -5.17 18.69
CA GLN A 219 -13.10 -3.91 19.16
C GLN A 219 -11.75 -4.21 19.80
N ASP A 220 -10.69 -3.65 19.21
CA ASP A 220 -9.35 -3.77 19.75
C ASP A 220 -9.14 -2.73 20.86
N SER A 221 -9.02 -3.16 22.11
CA SER A 221 -8.74 -2.29 23.25
C SER A 221 -7.39 -1.53 23.12
N SER A 222 -6.43 -2.08 22.38
CA SER A 222 -5.15 -1.41 22.14
C SER A 222 -5.27 -0.15 21.27
N ASN A 223 -6.38 0.02 20.54
CA ASN A 223 -6.67 1.26 19.81
C ASN A 223 -6.94 2.46 20.75
N GLN A 224 -7.20 2.20 22.02
CA GLN A 224 -7.44 3.23 23.02
C GLN A 224 -6.16 3.66 23.77
N THR A 225 -5.08 2.88 23.67
CA THR A 225 -3.83 3.25 24.33
C THR A 225 -3.12 4.38 23.57
N LEU A 226 -2.59 5.36 24.33
CA LEU A 226 -1.87 6.51 23.77
C LEU A 226 -0.36 6.25 23.55
N ASP A 227 0.07 5.03 23.74
CA ASP A 227 1.48 4.66 23.62
C ASP A 227 2.00 4.79 22.19
N TYR A 228 1.13 4.61 21.22
CA TYR A 228 1.47 4.72 19.82
C TYR A 228 1.16 6.11 19.25
N LYS A 229 2.12 6.71 18.55
CA LYS A 229 1.97 8.04 17.91
C LYS A 229 0.68 8.17 17.09
N ARG A 230 0.31 7.12 16.39
CA ARG A 230 -0.88 7.09 15.55
C ARG A 230 -2.16 7.20 16.37
N ASN A 231 -2.24 6.50 17.50
CA ASN A 231 -3.37 6.60 18.42
C ASN A 231 -3.47 8.01 19.03
N ARG A 232 -2.34 8.65 19.36
CA ARG A 232 -2.32 10.04 19.83
C ARG A 232 -2.82 11.01 18.76
N ILE A 233 -2.44 10.84 17.51
CA ILE A 233 -2.97 11.68 16.41
C ILE A 233 -4.49 11.50 16.31
N ARG A 234 -4.99 10.26 16.35
CA ARG A 234 -6.41 9.93 16.24
C ARG A 234 -7.24 10.44 17.43
N ASN A 235 -6.77 10.17 18.64
CA ASN A 235 -7.59 10.33 19.86
C ASN A 235 -7.39 11.66 20.58
N GLU A 236 -6.26 12.35 20.34
CA GLU A 236 -5.95 13.64 20.98
C GLU A 236 -5.88 14.78 19.95
N LEU A 237 -4.96 14.68 18.97
CA LEU A 237 -4.65 15.80 18.10
C LEU A 237 -5.78 16.15 17.12
N LEU A 238 -6.33 15.17 16.41
CA LEU A 238 -7.42 15.42 15.46
C LEU A 238 -8.68 15.97 16.13
N PRO A 239 -9.15 15.42 17.27
CA PRO A 239 -10.25 16.01 18.02
C PRO A 239 -9.95 17.45 18.47
N LEU A 240 -8.75 17.71 18.96
CA LEU A 240 -8.33 19.07 19.38
C LEU A 240 -8.35 20.05 18.20
N LEU A 241 -7.81 19.65 17.04
CA LEU A 241 -7.83 20.46 15.83
C LEU A 241 -9.26 20.75 15.36
N LYS A 242 -10.15 19.74 15.38
CA LYS A 242 -11.55 19.90 15.00
C LYS A 242 -12.34 20.79 15.95
N LEU A 243 -12.09 20.69 17.25
CA LEU A 243 -12.82 21.43 18.26
C LEU A 243 -12.37 22.90 18.36
N HIS A 244 -11.06 23.17 18.30
CA HIS A 244 -10.51 24.48 18.63
C HIS A 244 -10.00 25.30 17.44
N TYR A 245 -9.78 24.65 16.28
CA TYR A 245 -9.19 25.33 15.12
C TYR A 245 -10.11 25.31 13.91
N HIS A 246 -10.46 24.12 13.43
CA HIS A 246 -11.29 23.97 12.22
C HIS A 246 -12.04 22.63 12.23
N SER A 247 -13.37 22.66 12.22
CA SER A 247 -14.24 21.47 12.28
C SER A 247 -13.92 20.41 11.21
N GLU A 248 -13.42 20.86 10.04
CA GLU A 248 -13.03 19.99 8.92
C GLU A 248 -11.50 19.92 8.72
N ALA A 249 -10.73 19.89 9.82
CA ALA A 249 -9.27 19.81 9.76
C ALA A 249 -8.78 18.57 8.99
N ASP A 250 -9.46 17.43 9.10
CA ASP A 250 -9.20 16.23 8.32
C ASP A 250 -9.35 16.45 6.81
N GLN A 251 -10.42 17.14 6.40
CA GLN A 251 -10.66 17.46 4.98
C GLN A 251 -9.61 18.45 4.44
N ALA A 252 -9.15 19.38 5.27
CA ALA A 252 -8.08 20.30 4.89
C ALA A 252 -6.76 19.54 4.60
N VAL A 253 -6.44 18.54 5.42
CA VAL A 253 -5.28 17.66 5.20
C VAL A 253 -5.43 16.83 3.93
N LEU A 254 -6.63 16.32 3.63
CA LEU A 254 -6.90 15.56 2.41
C LEU A 254 -6.82 16.43 1.15
N ARG A 255 -7.33 17.66 1.18
CA ARG A 255 -7.16 18.62 0.08
C ARG A 255 -5.70 18.92 -0.19
N LEU A 256 -4.88 19.09 0.85
CA LEU A 256 -3.43 19.25 0.69
C LEU A 256 -2.79 18.04 0.02
N LYS A 257 -3.21 16.83 0.39
CA LYS A 257 -2.76 15.59 -0.26
C LYS A 257 -3.11 15.57 -1.74
N GLU A 258 -4.33 15.93 -2.12
CA GLU A 258 -4.79 15.96 -3.51
C GLU A 258 -3.92 16.91 -4.33
N MET A 259 -3.76 18.15 -3.88
CA MET A 259 -2.88 19.13 -4.54
C MET A 259 -1.43 18.63 -4.65
N ALA A 260 -0.90 18.03 -3.58
CA ALA A 260 0.44 17.46 -3.59
C ALA A 260 0.57 16.29 -4.57
N SER A 261 -0.48 15.46 -4.73
CA SER A 261 -0.49 14.34 -5.66
C SER A 261 -0.49 14.80 -7.11
N GLU A 262 -1.31 15.79 -7.46
CA GLU A 262 -1.36 16.39 -8.79
C GLU A 262 -0.01 17.02 -9.18
N LEU A 263 0.57 17.81 -8.29
CA LEU A 263 1.88 18.42 -8.51
C LEU A 263 3.00 17.38 -8.63
N PHE A 264 2.93 16.31 -7.84
CA PHE A 264 3.93 15.24 -7.88
C PHE A 264 3.82 14.43 -9.16
N GLU A 265 2.63 14.17 -9.67
CA GLU A 265 2.42 13.46 -10.94
C GLU A 265 3.06 14.23 -12.10
N TYR A 266 2.82 15.54 -12.17
CA TYR A 266 3.45 16.42 -13.14
C TYR A 266 4.99 16.38 -13.02
N LEU A 267 5.50 16.62 -11.82
CA LEU A 267 6.93 16.63 -11.53
C LEU A 267 7.61 15.28 -11.83
N SER A 268 6.95 14.17 -11.48
CA SER A 268 7.47 12.82 -11.75
C SER A 268 7.54 12.51 -13.23
N THR A 269 6.59 13.04 -14.02
CA THR A 269 6.60 12.90 -15.49
C THR A 269 7.79 13.64 -16.09
N ASP A 270 7.98 14.90 -15.71
CA ASP A 270 9.13 15.70 -16.18
C ASP A 270 10.46 15.07 -15.76
N ALA A 271 10.54 14.57 -14.53
CA ALA A 271 11.73 13.89 -14.02
C ALA A 271 12.06 12.62 -14.81
N LYS A 272 11.06 11.80 -15.14
CA LYS A 272 11.25 10.60 -15.99
C LYS A 272 11.71 10.94 -17.39
N ASN A 273 11.10 11.94 -18.02
CA ASN A 273 11.53 12.41 -19.34
C ASN A 273 12.99 12.90 -19.32
N LEU A 274 13.39 13.60 -18.25
CA LEU A 274 14.77 14.04 -18.05
C LEU A 274 15.72 12.85 -17.86
N VAL A 275 15.32 11.84 -17.09
CA VAL A 275 16.11 10.62 -16.90
C VAL A 275 16.28 9.88 -18.23
N GLU A 276 15.23 9.70 -19.02
CA GLU A 276 15.31 9.06 -20.34
C GLU A 276 16.31 9.74 -21.27
N GLN A 277 16.43 11.06 -21.19
CA GLN A 277 17.39 11.85 -21.99
C GLN A 277 18.82 11.78 -21.43
N ALA A 278 18.97 11.78 -20.12
CA ALA A 278 20.27 11.90 -19.45
C ALA A 278 20.93 10.56 -19.14
N LEU A 279 20.18 9.47 -19.06
CA LEU A 279 20.68 8.17 -18.63
C LEU A 279 21.53 7.51 -19.72
N VAL A 280 22.83 7.39 -19.47
CA VAL A 280 23.77 6.68 -20.37
C VAL A 280 23.80 5.19 -20.03
N SER A 281 23.89 4.86 -18.74
CA SER A 281 23.86 3.47 -18.25
C SER A 281 23.38 3.42 -16.80
N CYS A 282 22.68 2.31 -16.45
CA CYS A 282 22.23 2.06 -15.09
C CYS A 282 22.24 0.57 -14.81
N ASP A 283 22.98 0.17 -13.78
CA ASP A 283 22.92 -1.16 -13.18
C ASP A 283 22.96 -1.07 -11.65
N ASN A 284 23.02 -2.21 -10.96
CA ASN A 284 23.01 -2.24 -9.50
C ASN A 284 24.29 -1.66 -8.84
N LYS A 285 25.34 -1.44 -9.61
CA LYS A 285 26.66 -0.97 -9.12
C LYS A 285 27.01 0.41 -9.63
N GLN A 286 26.53 0.79 -10.81
CA GLN A 286 26.91 2.04 -11.45
C GLN A 286 25.74 2.69 -12.18
N ILE A 287 25.67 4.03 -12.08
CA ILE A 287 24.80 4.89 -12.86
C ILE A 287 25.69 5.91 -13.57
N THR A 288 25.47 6.14 -14.86
CA THR A 288 26.16 7.18 -15.62
C THR A 288 25.12 8.10 -16.26
N LEU A 289 25.25 9.41 -16.02
CA LEU A 289 24.34 10.44 -16.52
C LEU A 289 25.10 11.46 -17.37
N ASP A 290 24.48 11.93 -18.46
CA ASP A 290 24.92 13.08 -19.23
C ASP A 290 24.42 14.38 -18.57
N CYS A 291 25.35 15.14 -18.00
CA CYS A 291 25.02 16.36 -17.26
C CYS A 291 24.51 17.50 -18.16
N ARG A 292 24.72 17.47 -19.47
CA ARG A 292 24.21 18.49 -20.39
C ARG A 292 22.69 18.57 -20.36
N CYS A 293 22.02 17.45 -20.18
CA CYS A 293 20.56 17.37 -20.15
C CYS A 293 19.96 18.14 -18.97
N PHE A 294 20.73 18.41 -17.91
CA PHE A 294 20.24 19.11 -16.71
C PHE A 294 20.39 20.63 -16.80
N ALA A 295 21.05 21.15 -17.84
CA ALA A 295 21.27 22.60 -18.00
C ALA A 295 19.95 23.34 -18.17
N GLY A 296 19.70 24.37 -17.36
CA GLY A 296 18.47 25.17 -17.41
C GLY A 296 17.21 24.50 -16.87
N VAL A 297 17.31 23.25 -16.38
CA VAL A 297 16.18 22.53 -15.78
C VAL A 297 15.95 23.04 -14.35
N ALA A 298 14.68 23.12 -13.95
CA ALA A 298 14.32 23.54 -12.59
C ALA A 298 14.90 22.58 -11.55
N SER A 299 15.50 23.11 -10.50
CA SER A 299 16.17 22.39 -9.41
C SER A 299 15.33 21.26 -8.80
N VAL A 300 14.03 21.46 -8.68
CA VAL A 300 13.11 20.42 -8.14
C VAL A 300 13.00 19.22 -9.08
N VAL A 301 12.99 19.44 -10.40
CA VAL A 301 12.95 18.37 -11.43
C VAL A 301 14.27 17.60 -11.44
N VAL A 302 15.41 18.30 -11.35
CA VAL A 302 16.73 17.68 -11.25
C VAL A 302 16.80 16.73 -10.07
N ARG A 303 16.37 17.17 -8.88
CA ARG A 303 16.37 16.31 -7.69
C ARG A 303 15.45 15.10 -7.82
N GLU A 304 14.28 15.28 -8.41
CA GLU A 304 13.36 14.17 -8.61
C GLU A 304 13.91 13.17 -9.64
N ALA A 305 14.56 13.63 -10.70
CA ALA A 305 15.25 12.78 -11.65
C ALA A 305 16.38 11.97 -11.00
N LEU A 306 17.17 12.59 -10.12
CA LEU A 306 18.20 11.89 -9.36
C LEU A 306 17.60 10.84 -8.39
N LEU A 307 16.47 11.14 -7.78
CA LEU A 307 15.71 10.17 -6.96
C LEU A 307 15.20 9.00 -7.80
N GLU A 308 14.70 9.26 -9.01
CA GLU A 308 14.20 8.23 -9.93
C GLU A 308 15.33 7.27 -10.35
N VAL A 309 16.49 7.78 -10.79
CA VAL A 309 17.64 6.92 -11.16
C VAL A 309 18.13 6.08 -9.98
N TRP A 310 18.14 6.68 -8.77
CA TRP A 310 18.53 5.97 -7.55
C TRP A 310 17.60 4.80 -7.23
N GLN A 311 16.30 4.97 -7.50
CA GLN A 311 15.29 3.91 -7.35
C GLN A 311 15.43 2.83 -8.43
N GLN A 312 15.70 3.21 -9.67
CA GLN A 312 15.94 2.27 -10.77
C GLN A 312 17.13 1.35 -10.48
N ALA A 313 18.20 1.90 -9.90
CA ALA A 313 19.36 1.13 -9.45
C ALA A 313 19.10 0.31 -8.17
N LYS A 314 17.91 0.42 -7.56
CA LYS A 314 17.53 -0.23 -6.29
C LYS A 314 18.51 0.08 -5.15
N TRP A 315 19.07 1.28 -5.12
CA TRP A 315 19.99 1.68 -4.08
C TRP A 315 19.28 2.09 -2.79
N PRO A 316 19.89 1.83 -1.60
CA PRO A 316 19.29 2.19 -0.33
C PRO A 316 19.17 3.71 -0.20
N ARG A 317 18.00 4.18 0.21
CA ARG A 317 17.74 5.60 0.51
C ARG A 317 17.96 5.92 1.99
N GLN A 318 18.16 4.91 2.81
CA GLN A 318 18.39 5.09 4.25
C GLN A 318 19.67 5.87 4.48
N GLY A 319 19.58 6.92 5.29
CA GLY A 319 20.70 7.85 5.53
C GLY A 319 20.81 9.01 4.54
N MET A 320 20.15 8.97 3.40
CA MET A 320 20.09 10.12 2.48
C MET A 320 19.17 11.22 3.04
N THR A 321 19.77 12.35 3.37
CA THR A 321 19.07 13.55 3.85
C THR A 321 18.83 14.55 2.72
N ARG A 322 18.04 15.59 2.97
CA ARG A 322 17.84 16.69 2.02
C ARG A 322 19.17 17.35 1.61
N SER A 323 20.11 17.50 2.54
CA SER A 323 21.42 18.06 2.24
C SER A 323 22.22 17.21 1.25
N HIS A 324 22.15 15.89 1.36
CA HIS A 324 22.79 14.99 0.40
C HIS A 324 22.21 15.13 -1.01
N TRP A 325 20.89 15.26 -1.15
CA TRP A 325 20.24 15.48 -2.44
C TRP A 325 20.61 16.81 -3.06
N LEU A 326 20.69 17.89 -2.28
CA LEU A 326 21.16 19.20 -2.73
C LEU A 326 22.63 19.16 -3.16
N GLN A 327 23.47 18.44 -2.44
CA GLN A 327 24.88 18.25 -2.80
C GLN A 327 25.03 17.46 -4.10
N LEU A 328 24.26 16.39 -4.29
CA LEU A 328 24.26 15.62 -5.53
C LEU A 328 23.79 16.45 -6.72
N GLU A 329 22.73 17.25 -6.55
CA GLU A 329 22.28 18.24 -7.55
C GLU A 329 23.39 19.24 -7.91
N ALA A 330 24.10 19.78 -6.93
CA ALA A 330 25.20 20.70 -7.17
C ALA A 330 26.32 20.06 -7.99
N ILE A 331 26.63 18.77 -7.77
CA ILE A 331 27.62 18.02 -8.56
C ILE A 331 27.17 17.90 -10.02
N VAL A 332 25.89 17.62 -10.26
CA VAL A 332 25.34 17.54 -11.63
C VAL A 332 25.46 18.86 -12.36
N LEU A 333 25.09 19.96 -11.72
CA LEU A 333 24.98 21.29 -12.35
C LEU A 333 26.32 22.03 -12.48
N SER A 334 27.30 21.71 -11.62
CA SER A 334 28.60 22.35 -11.59
C SER A 334 29.74 21.35 -11.46
N ALA A 335 30.97 21.75 -11.80
CA ALA A 335 32.14 20.93 -11.48
C ALA A 335 32.36 20.91 -9.97
N SER A 336 32.47 19.74 -9.38
CA SER A 336 32.80 19.56 -7.96
C SER A 336 33.70 18.34 -7.77
N GLU A 337 34.37 18.27 -6.62
CA GLU A 337 35.18 17.12 -6.24
C GLU A 337 34.31 15.86 -6.03
N ALA A 338 34.93 14.71 -6.22
CA ALA A 338 34.29 13.43 -5.94
C ALA A 338 33.80 13.35 -4.50
N THR A 339 32.55 12.98 -4.30
CA THR A 339 31.89 12.96 -2.99
C THR A 339 31.32 11.58 -2.66
N MET A 340 31.39 11.22 -1.38
CA MET A 340 30.80 9.99 -0.87
C MET A 340 29.42 10.23 -0.24
N PHE A 341 28.44 9.39 -0.60
CA PHE A 341 27.09 9.41 -0.08
C PHE A 341 26.79 8.17 0.77
N PRO A 342 25.74 8.21 1.62
CA PRO A 342 25.25 7.05 2.35
C PRO A 342 25.03 5.83 1.44
N GLY A 343 25.30 4.63 1.97
CA GLY A 343 25.23 3.39 1.19
C GLY A 343 26.49 3.08 0.40
N SER A 344 27.63 3.73 0.74
CA SER A 344 28.94 3.59 0.08
C SER A 344 28.90 3.98 -1.41
N ILE A 345 28.16 5.03 -1.73
CA ILE A 345 27.98 5.51 -3.10
C ILE A 345 28.92 6.71 -3.33
N ARG A 346 29.80 6.59 -4.31
CA ARG A 346 30.67 7.66 -4.78
C ARG A 346 30.07 8.35 -6.00
N ALA A 347 29.95 9.66 -5.94
CA ALA A 347 29.62 10.51 -7.08
C ALA A 347 30.87 11.21 -7.58
N GLU A 348 31.13 11.17 -8.87
CA GLU A 348 32.26 11.81 -9.53
C GLU A 348 31.81 12.33 -10.90
N LYS A 349 32.06 13.62 -11.15
CA LYS A 349 31.79 14.24 -12.43
C LYS A 349 33.08 14.43 -13.22
N ASN A 350 33.14 13.79 -14.38
CA ASN A 350 34.27 13.89 -15.32
C ASN A 350 33.75 14.53 -16.63
N GLY A 351 34.11 15.81 -16.83
CA GLY A 351 33.60 16.59 -17.94
C GLY A 351 32.05 16.73 -17.83
N GLU A 352 31.35 16.24 -18.84
CA GLU A 352 29.88 16.31 -18.90
C GLU A 352 29.17 15.04 -18.39
N GLN A 353 29.90 14.08 -17.87
CA GLN A 353 29.34 12.85 -17.34
C GLN A 353 29.47 12.77 -15.82
N LEU A 354 28.35 12.45 -15.15
CA LEU A 354 28.32 12.08 -13.76
C LEU A 354 28.31 10.55 -13.65
N SER A 355 29.28 10.01 -12.92
CA SER A 355 29.32 8.61 -12.54
C SER A 355 28.99 8.46 -11.06
N LEU A 356 27.97 7.68 -10.76
CA LEU A 356 27.62 7.23 -9.42
C LEU A 356 28.01 5.77 -9.31
N THR A 357 28.85 5.39 -8.32
CA THR A 357 29.37 4.03 -8.18
C THR A 357 29.14 3.54 -6.75
N ARG A 358 28.51 2.39 -6.61
CA ARG A 358 28.31 1.72 -5.32
C ARG A 358 29.45 0.73 -5.07
N ARG A 359 30.17 0.88 -3.95
CA ARG A 359 31.24 -0.01 -3.51
C ARG A 359 30.73 -1.16 -2.66
#